data_26213af4b9cdd664ac1f3c5fad88915b
#
_entry.id   26213af4b9cdd664ac1f3c5fad88915b
#
_cell.length_a   1.000
_cell.length_b   1.000
_cell.length_c   1.000
_cell.angle_alpha   90.00
_cell.angle_beta   90.00
_cell.angle_gamma   90.00
#
_symmetry.space_group_name_H-M   'P 1'
#
loop_
_entity.id
_entity.type
_entity.pdbx_description
1 polymer ?
#
loop_
_entity_poly.entity_id
_entity_poly.type
_entity_poly.pdbx_seq_one_letter_code
_entity_poly.pdbx_strand_id
1 'polypeptide(L)'
;AALVVLWSLIGSAIAGPDEDAVRDLLHSSFDKPEAKLVVGPVVATAGYAIADWTQAETGGRALLRNKHGHWTIILCAGDGIRSAEALRHAGIAPDVAGALADALAKAEQTVSPDRLAMFARFEGLLRMDEAGNHPPVHDRGH
;
A
#
# COMPACT_ATOMS: atom_id res chain seq x y z
N ALA A 1 -12.68 -50.31 -1.53
CA ALA A 1 -11.82 -49.27 -2.03
C ALA A 1 -12.41 -47.92 -1.68
N ALA A 2 -11.76 -47.20 -0.75
CA ALA A 2 -12.17 -45.86 -0.36
C ALA A 2 -11.57 -44.84 -1.36
N LEU A 3 -12.45 -44.14 -2.05
CA LEU A 3 -12.04 -43.03 -2.92
C LEU A 3 -11.81 -41.79 -2.03
N VAL A 4 -10.55 -41.45 -1.81
CA VAL A 4 -10.23 -40.19 -1.14
C VAL A 4 -10.27 -39.08 -2.22
N VAL A 5 -11.37 -38.35 -2.24
CA VAL A 5 -11.46 -37.13 -3.04
C VAL A 5 -10.69 -36.06 -2.30
N LEU A 6 -9.45 -35.82 -2.73
CA LEU A 6 -8.71 -34.64 -2.30
C LEU A 6 -9.38 -33.41 -2.93
N TRP A 7 -10.15 -32.71 -2.15
CA TRP A 7 -10.58 -31.37 -2.50
C TRP A 7 -9.39 -30.44 -2.32
N SER A 8 -8.70 -30.16 -3.43
CA SER A 8 -7.76 -29.05 -3.46
C SER A 8 -8.56 -27.77 -3.28
N LEU A 9 -8.58 -27.25 -2.06
CA LEU A 9 -9.00 -25.89 -1.83
C LEU A 9 -7.98 -24.98 -2.50
N ILE A 10 -8.21 -24.65 -3.76
CA ILE A 10 -7.56 -23.51 -4.41
C ILE A 10 -8.16 -22.30 -3.69
N GLY A 11 -7.47 -21.86 -2.63
CA GLY A 11 -7.80 -20.61 -1.99
C GLY A 11 -7.58 -19.48 -2.97
N SER A 12 -8.64 -19.03 -3.63
CA SER A 12 -8.62 -17.70 -4.25
C SER A 12 -8.26 -16.73 -3.16
N ALA A 13 -7.16 -15.97 -3.34
CA ALA A 13 -6.83 -14.89 -2.44
C ALA A 13 -7.95 -13.83 -2.58
N ILE A 14 -8.98 -13.97 -1.75
CA ILE A 14 -10.02 -12.95 -1.63
C ILE A 14 -9.36 -11.77 -0.93
N ALA A 15 -9.39 -10.57 -1.56
CA ALA A 15 -8.97 -9.34 -0.92
C ALA A 15 -9.72 -9.22 0.41
N GLY A 16 -8.99 -9.08 1.51
CA GLY A 16 -9.57 -8.96 2.84
C GLY A 16 -10.23 -7.61 3.05
N PRO A 17 -11.04 -7.46 4.12
CA PRO A 17 -11.70 -6.19 4.42
C PRO A 17 -10.72 -5.04 4.64
N ASP A 18 -9.51 -5.29 5.13
CA ASP A 18 -8.48 -4.25 5.29
C ASP A 18 -8.00 -3.73 3.94
N GLU A 19 -7.72 -4.61 2.99
CA GLU A 19 -7.30 -4.22 1.64
C GLU A 19 -8.39 -3.44 0.92
N ASP A 20 -9.64 -3.84 1.06
CA ASP A 20 -10.77 -3.13 0.47
C ASP A 20 -10.94 -1.73 1.07
N ALA A 21 -10.84 -1.60 2.39
CA ALA A 21 -10.92 -0.31 3.08
C ALA A 21 -9.79 0.64 2.65
N VAL A 22 -8.58 0.12 2.48
CA VAL A 22 -7.43 0.90 1.99
C VAL A 22 -7.65 1.36 0.55
N ARG A 23 -8.13 0.49 -0.33
CA ARG A 23 -8.48 0.87 -1.72
C ARG A 23 -9.54 1.97 -1.75
N ASP A 24 -10.60 1.80 -0.98
CA ASP A 24 -11.70 2.76 -0.92
C ASP A 24 -11.21 4.13 -0.44
N LEU A 25 -10.33 4.15 0.57
CA LEU A 25 -9.73 5.39 1.06
C LEU A 25 -8.92 6.09 -0.03
N LEU A 26 -8.06 5.37 -0.73
CA LEU A 26 -7.23 5.96 -1.79
C LEU A 26 -8.09 6.46 -2.96
N HIS A 27 -9.10 5.69 -3.38
CA HIS A 27 -10.02 6.13 -4.42
C HIS A 27 -10.81 7.36 -4.00
N SER A 28 -11.34 7.40 -2.78
CA SER A 28 -12.09 8.57 -2.31
C SER A 28 -11.23 9.83 -2.17
N SER A 29 -9.93 9.65 -1.90
CA SER A 29 -9.02 10.76 -1.66
C SER A 29 -8.38 11.31 -2.94
N PHE A 30 -8.12 10.46 -3.94
CA PHE A 30 -7.25 10.83 -5.07
C PHE A 30 -7.80 10.50 -6.45
N ASP A 31 -8.85 9.70 -6.57
CA ASP A 31 -9.41 9.37 -7.89
C ASP A 31 -10.02 10.62 -8.56
N LYS A 32 -9.76 10.78 -9.85
CA LYS A 32 -10.25 11.90 -10.65
C LYS A 32 -10.80 11.40 -11.98
N PRO A 33 -11.87 12.00 -12.50
CA PRO A 33 -12.41 11.61 -13.82
C PRO A 33 -11.39 11.70 -14.96
N GLU A 34 -10.51 12.71 -14.93
CA GLU A 34 -9.48 12.95 -15.93
C GLU A 34 -8.19 12.13 -15.70
N ALA A 35 -8.02 11.57 -14.52
CA ALA A 35 -6.84 10.80 -14.14
C ALA A 35 -7.24 9.69 -13.16
N LYS A 36 -7.68 8.56 -13.71
CA LYS A 36 -8.14 7.41 -12.90
C LYS A 36 -7.02 6.84 -12.07
N LEU A 37 -7.29 6.70 -10.77
CA LEU A 37 -6.41 6.00 -9.85
C LEU A 37 -6.62 4.49 -9.99
N VAL A 38 -5.54 3.75 -10.13
CA VAL A 38 -5.53 2.28 -10.08
C VAL A 38 -4.75 1.86 -8.85
N VAL A 39 -5.38 1.18 -7.92
CA VAL A 39 -4.80 0.72 -6.66
C VAL A 39 -4.63 -0.79 -6.68
N GLY A 40 -3.44 -1.25 -6.37
CA GLY A 40 -3.09 -2.65 -6.22
C GLY A 40 -1.70 -2.98 -6.76
N PRO A 41 -1.03 -3.93 -6.13
CA PRO A 41 -1.50 -4.72 -4.98
C PRO A 41 -1.58 -3.92 -3.68
N VAL A 42 -2.35 -4.44 -2.74
CA VAL A 42 -2.44 -3.94 -1.37
C VAL A 42 -2.09 -5.07 -0.42
N VAL A 43 -1.19 -4.82 0.51
CA VAL A 43 -0.84 -5.76 1.58
C VAL A 43 -1.10 -5.11 2.93
N ALA A 44 -1.61 -5.89 3.89
CA ALA A 44 -1.92 -5.40 5.22
C ALA A 44 -1.43 -6.39 6.28
N THR A 45 -0.84 -5.88 7.35
CA THR A 45 -0.31 -6.68 8.47
C THR A 45 -0.32 -5.84 9.74
N ALA A 46 -0.93 -6.38 10.80
CA ALA A 46 -0.88 -5.80 12.15
C ALA A 46 -1.22 -4.30 12.21
N GLY A 47 -2.25 -3.88 11.48
CA GLY A 47 -2.73 -2.50 11.48
C GLY A 47 -1.94 -1.56 10.58
N TYR A 48 -1.04 -2.07 9.75
CA TYR A 48 -0.33 -1.32 8.72
C TYR A 48 -0.65 -1.87 7.33
N ALA A 49 -0.58 -1.04 6.32
CA ALA A 49 -0.75 -1.46 4.94
C ALA A 49 0.19 -0.70 4.01
N ILE A 50 0.56 -1.35 2.91
CA ILE A 50 1.19 -0.71 1.77
C ILE A 50 0.28 -0.92 0.57
N ALA A 51 -0.06 0.15 -0.12
CA ALA A 51 -0.85 0.14 -1.33
C ALA A 51 -0.06 0.72 -2.49
N ASP A 52 0.15 -0.11 -3.50
CA ASP A 52 0.75 0.33 -4.75
C ASP A 52 -0.32 1.00 -5.62
N TRP A 53 0.03 2.07 -6.28
CA TRP A 53 -0.91 2.83 -7.08
C TRP A 53 -0.27 3.42 -8.34
N THR A 54 -1.11 3.62 -9.35
CA THR A 54 -0.77 4.39 -10.54
C THR A 54 -1.89 5.37 -10.85
N GLN A 55 -1.53 6.53 -11.39
CA GLN A 55 -2.46 7.56 -11.81
C GLN A 55 -1.84 8.34 -12.98
N ALA A 56 -2.50 8.30 -14.15
CA ALA A 56 -1.92 8.81 -15.39
C ALA A 56 -0.51 8.22 -15.62
N GLU A 57 0.51 9.03 -15.79
CA GLU A 57 1.90 8.60 -15.99
C GLU A 57 2.72 8.51 -14.70
N THR A 58 2.09 8.70 -13.55
CA THR A 58 2.73 8.63 -12.24
C THR A 58 2.35 7.36 -11.50
N GLY A 59 3.09 7.05 -10.48
CA GLY A 59 2.82 5.93 -9.60
C GLY A 59 3.63 6.03 -8.31
N GLY A 60 3.35 5.16 -7.38
CA GLY A 60 4.05 5.13 -6.11
C GLY A 60 3.49 4.07 -5.18
N ARG A 61 3.93 4.16 -3.93
CA ARG A 61 3.47 3.32 -2.82
C ARG A 61 3.03 4.20 -1.67
N ALA A 62 1.87 3.88 -1.12
CA ALA A 62 1.36 4.54 0.08
C ALA A 62 1.53 3.62 1.28
N LEU A 63 2.05 4.15 2.38
CA LEU A 63 2.08 3.49 3.68
C LEU A 63 0.93 4.03 4.52
N LEU A 64 0.13 3.13 5.05
CA LEU A 64 -1.07 3.47 5.83
C LEU A 64 -1.04 2.80 7.20
N ARG A 65 -1.76 3.38 8.14
CA ARG A 65 -1.98 2.84 9.48
C ARG A 65 -3.46 2.84 9.83
N ASN A 66 -3.92 1.78 10.45
CA ASN A 66 -5.23 1.72 11.06
C ASN A 66 -5.14 2.25 12.50
N LYS A 67 -5.88 3.30 12.79
CA LYS A 67 -6.05 3.86 14.14
C LYS A 67 -7.53 3.77 14.51
N HIS A 68 -7.84 2.94 15.51
CA HIS A 68 -9.20 2.80 16.04
C HIS A 68 -10.26 2.50 14.96
N GLY A 69 -9.93 1.63 13.99
CA GLY A 69 -10.81 1.26 12.90
C GLY A 69 -10.79 2.20 11.69
N HIS A 70 -9.98 3.26 11.72
CA HIS A 70 -9.81 4.21 10.62
C HIS A 70 -8.43 4.12 10.00
N TRP A 71 -8.39 3.90 8.68
CA TRP A 71 -7.15 3.93 7.93
C TRP A 71 -6.75 5.38 7.61
N THR A 72 -5.47 5.67 7.83
CA THR A 72 -4.87 6.97 7.47
C THR A 72 -3.59 6.74 6.69
N ILE A 73 -3.33 7.61 5.72
CA ILE A 73 -2.08 7.58 4.95
C ILE A 73 -0.99 8.26 5.77
N ILE A 74 0.10 7.54 6.02
CA ILE A 74 1.27 8.09 6.74
C ILE A 74 2.18 8.83 5.78
N LEU A 75 2.50 8.20 4.66
CA LEU A 75 3.42 8.73 3.66
C LEU A 75 3.24 8.05 2.30
N CYS A 76 3.74 8.71 1.27
CA CYS A 76 3.93 8.13 -0.05
C CYS A 76 5.41 8.14 -0.42
N ALA A 77 5.84 7.10 -1.10
CA ALA A 77 7.20 6.95 -1.61
C ALA A 77 7.19 6.04 -2.85
N GLY A 78 8.32 5.90 -3.50
CA GLY A 78 8.52 4.90 -4.55
C GLY A 78 9.15 3.64 -3.98
N ASP A 79 10.38 3.34 -4.42
CA ASP A 79 11.13 2.17 -3.92
C ASP A 79 11.62 2.33 -2.48
N GLY A 80 11.59 3.53 -1.92
CA GLY A 80 12.12 3.84 -0.60
C GLY A 80 11.41 3.17 0.57
N ILE A 81 10.23 2.57 0.38
CA ILE A 81 9.50 1.84 1.45
C ILE A 81 9.35 0.34 1.18
N ARG A 82 10.11 -0.21 0.26
CA ARG A 82 10.07 -1.65 -0.06
C ARG A 82 10.79 -2.53 0.94
N SER A 83 11.73 -1.99 1.70
CA SER A 83 12.56 -2.76 2.62
C SER A 83 12.07 -2.69 4.06
N ALA A 84 12.31 -3.76 4.82
CA ALA A 84 12.05 -3.79 6.26
C ALA A 84 12.82 -2.68 7.00
N GLU A 85 14.05 -2.38 6.57
CA GLU A 85 14.84 -1.29 7.15
C GLU A 85 14.16 0.07 6.99
N ALA A 86 13.70 0.39 5.78
CA ALA A 86 12.98 1.64 5.52
C ALA A 86 11.69 1.74 6.33
N LEU A 87 10.95 0.64 6.46
CA LEU A 87 9.73 0.61 7.25
C LEU A 87 10.00 0.80 8.75
N ARG A 88 11.11 0.27 9.26
CA ARG A 88 11.54 0.54 10.64
C ARG A 88 11.87 2.01 10.85
N HIS A 89 12.54 2.65 9.89
CA HIS A 89 12.80 4.09 9.92
C HIS A 89 11.52 4.93 9.91
N ALA A 90 10.46 4.40 9.32
CA ALA A 90 9.14 5.02 9.36
C ALA A 90 8.39 4.81 10.69
N GLY A 91 8.97 4.07 11.63
CA GLY A 91 8.42 3.85 12.97
C GLY A 91 7.68 2.52 13.15
N ILE A 92 7.80 1.59 12.20
CA ILE A 92 7.16 0.28 12.29
C ILE A 92 8.06 -0.69 13.05
N ALA A 93 7.48 -1.46 13.98
CA ALA A 93 8.21 -2.46 14.74
C ALA A 93 8.89 -3.50 13.83
N PRO A 94 10.09 -4.00 14.18
CA PRO A 94 10.89 -4.84 13.29
C PRO A 94 10.19 -6.09 12.74
N ASP A 95 9.40 -6.78 13.56
CA ASP A 95 8.65 -7.97 13.16
C ASP A 95 7.54 -7.63 12.15
N VAL A 96 6.81 -6.56 12.37
CA VAL A 96 5.77 -6.07 11.45
C VAL A 96 6.40 -5.54 10.15
N ALA A 97 7.49 -4.79 10.27
CA ALA A 97 8.22 -4.27 9.11
C ALA A 97 8.72 -5.40 8.20
N GLY A 98 9.29 -6.45 8.77
CA GLY A 98 9.72 -7.63 8.02
C GLY A 98 8.57 -8.34 7.33
N ALA A 99 7.48 -8.59 8.05
CA ALA A 99 6.30 -9.26 7.50
C ALA A 99 5.65 -8.43 6.37
N LEU A 100 5.57 -7.13 6.55
CA LEU A 100 4.98 -6.22 5.56
C LEU A 100 5.84 -6.14 4.28
N ALA A 101 7.16 -6.03 4.43
CA ALA A 101 8.10 -6.02 3.31
C ALA A 101 8.05 -7.34 2.52
N ASP A 102 8.01 -8.48 3.20
CA ASP A 102 7.91 -9.80 2.58
C ASP A 102 6.56 -9.97 1.83
N ALA A 103 5.47 -9.55 2.43
CA ALA A 103 4.15 -9.59 1.81
C ALA A 103 4.10 -8.72 0.54
N LEU A 104 4.70 -7.53 0.58
CA LEU A 104 4.77 -6.64 -0.57
C LEU A 104 5.61 -7.25 -1.70
N ALA A 105 6.78 -7.78 -1.39
CA ALA A 105 7.65 -8.41 -2.37
C ALA A 105 6.95 -9.57 -3.06
N LYS A 106 6.23 -10.40 -2.31
CA LYS A 106 5.46 -11.52 -2.83
C LYS A 106 4.30 -11.05 -3.72
N ALA A 107 3.56 -10.05 -3.30
CA ALA A 107 2.45 -9.50 -4.07
C ALA A 107 2.92 -8.85 -5.37
N GLU A 108 4.04 -8.15 -5.35
CA GLU A 108 4.61 -7.49 -6.52
C GLU A 108 5.20 -8.46 -7.56
N GLN A 109 5.45 -9.72 -7.19
CA GLN A 109 5.87 -10.75 -8.16
C GLN A 109 4.84 -11.02 -9.25
N THR A 110 3.58 -10.73 -9.00
CA THR A 110 2.47 -10.91 -9.93
C THR A 110 2.20 -9.68 -10.80
N VAL A 111 2.90 -8.60 -10.55
CA VAL A 111 2.74 -7.32 -11.24
C VAL A 111 3.62 -7.28 -12.49
N SER A 112 3.11 -6.71 -13.59
CA SER A 112 3.91 -6.54 -14.81
C SER A 112 5.13 -5.64 -14.58
N PRO A 113 6.25 -5.85 -15.31
CA PRO A 113 7.43 -4.99 -15.19
C PRO A 113 7.15 -3.52 -15.45
N ASP A 114 6.28 -3.20 -16.41
CA ASP A 114 5.91 -1.82 -16.74
C ASP A 114 5.20 -1.13 -15.56
N ARG A 115 4.29 -1.85 -14.91
CA ARG A 115 3.57 -1.32 -13.75
C ARG A 115 4.50 -1.17 -12.53
N LEU A 116 5.40 -2.12 -12.31
CA LEU A 116 6.42 -2.01 -11.25
C LEU A 116 7.31 -0.77 -11.45
N ALA A 117 7.70 -0.49 -12.68
CA ALA A 117 8.48 0.70 -13.00
C ALA A 117 7.71 2.00 -12.68
N MET A 118 6.39 1.99 -12.84
CA MET A 118 5.56 3.14 -12.48
C MET A 118 5.52 3.39 -10.97
N PHE A 119 5.52 2.34 -10.14
CA PHE A 119 5.57 2.51 -8.68
C PHE A 119 6.87 3.17 -8.20
N ALA A 120 7.96 3.00 -8.94
CA ALA A 120 9.25 3.61 -8.65
C ALA A 120 9.35 5.08 -9.08
N ARG A 121 8.38 5.60 -9.83
CA ARG A 121 8.40 6.98 -10.34
C ARG A 121 8.16 8.04 -9.27
N PHE A 122 7.58 7.67 -8.14
CA PHE A 122 7.41 8.60 -7.03
C PHE A 122 8.77 8.94 -6.44
N GLU A 123 9.20 10.18 -6.57
CA GLU A 123 10.50 10.64 -6.10
C GLU A 123 10.44 11.10 -4.65
N GLY A 124 11.39 10.65 -3.86
CA GLY A 124 11.51 11.02 -2.47
C GLY A 124 10.46 10.37 -1.57
N LEU A 125 10.17 11.04 -0.47
CA LEU A 125 9.23 10.61 0.53
C LEU A 125 8.35 11.80 0.92
N LEU A 126 7.04 11.65 0.73
CA LEU A 126 6.05 12.67 1.10
C LEU A 126 5.26 12.20 2.32
N ARG A 127 5.50 12.83 3.47
CA ARG A 127 4.70 12.58 4.67
C ARG A 127 3.36 13.29 4.56
N MET A 128 2.30 12.60 5.00
CA MET A 128 0.99 13.22 5.16
C MET A 128 0.92 13.92 6.51
N ASP A 129 -0.03 14.83 6.68
CA ASP A 129 -0.25 15.51 7.96
C ASP A 129 -0.88 14.55 9.00
N GLU A 130 -1.02 15.01 10.24
CA GLU A 130 -1.58 14.19 11.32
C GLU A 130 -3.04 13.79 11.09
N ALA A 131 -3.80 14.59 10.37
CA ALA A 131 -5.14 14.23 9.94
C ALA A 131 -5.12 13.15 8.85
N GLY A 132 -3.96 12.97 8.19
CA GLY A 132 -3.74 12.02 7.12
C GLY A 132 -4.32 12.48 5.79
N ASN A 133 -3.99 11.75 4.75
CA ASN A 133 -4.65 11.83 3.44
C ASN A 133 -4.37 13.09 2.61
N HIS A 134 -3.57 14.03 3.11
CA HIS A 134 -3.08 15.15 2.32
C HIS A 134 -1.72 15.64 2.83
N PRO A 135 -0.89 16.24 1.96
CA PRO A 135 0.39 16.78 2.36
C PRO A 135 0.23 17.87 3.43
N PRO A 136 1.22 18.02 4.33
CA PRO A 136 1.23 19.13 5.28
C PRO A 136 1.14 20.47 4.55
N VAL A 137 0.30 21.34 5.05
CA VAL A 137 0.27 22.72 4.58
C VAL A 137 1.53 23.39 5.12
N HIS A 138 2.46 23.73 4.24
CA HIS A 138 3.55 24.62 4.62
C HIS A 138 2.95 25.99 4.89
N ASP A 139 2.78 26.28 6.15
CA ASP A 139 2.56 27.67 6.56
C ASP A 139 3.82 28.46 6.13
N ARG A 140 3.67 29.22 5.06
CA ARG A 140 4.69 30.20 4.73
C ARG A 140 4.59 31.33 5.74
N GLY A 141 5.10 31.06 6.93
CA GLY A 141 5.30 32.11 7.91
C GLY A 141 6.16 33.21 7.33
N HIS A 142 5.62 34.36 7.29
CA HIS A 142 6.38 35.57 6.95
C HIS A 142 7.41 35.88 8.01
#